data_dfd4f255cfe99b3266c7803b0965aca9
#
_entry.id   dfd4f255cfe99b3266c7803b0965aca9
#
_cell.length_a   1.000
_cell.length_b   1.000
_cell.length_c   1.000
_cell.angle_alpha   90.00
_cell.angle_beta   90.00
_cell.angle_gamma   90.00
#
_symmetry.space_group_name_H-M   'P 1'
#
loop_
_entity.id
_entity.type
_entity.pdbx_description
1 polymer ?
#
loop_
_entity_poly.entity_id
_entity_poly.type
_entity_poly.pdbx_seq_one_letter_code
_entity_poly.pdbx_strand_id
1 'polypeptide(L)'
;MIREQERQIKNHRRTSVALAPVAFSSLVVYSTTAIGAEKNYTAAIEDAFNVTMPPAWSQNYPATQIIGNLYDVGGYDLSSFLITSDAGHILINTGLEGSAAMIESNLESLDLRMTDIKILLTTQAHFDHTADLALIKEQTDARLFATQADKSFLEDGGLSDPLIGGFESFRPVTVDGVITDGDVITLGDIRLSVLEHPGHTEGSASYAMTITESGHSYDVLVVNMAYINEGVNVTIKPTYHGISADFEGTFESQRGLSPDIWVSSHKNHYEFHKKHEPGQAYDPRAFYDPVGYIEAVRLHEVTFVNKVYDELLGKVDGNQHVDGDG
;
A
#
# COMPACT_ATOMS: atom_id res chain seq x y z
N MET A 1 55.54 65.95 21.33
CA MET A 1 55.66 66.88 22.49
C MET A 1 54.81 66.30 23.59
N ILE A 2 55.51 65.62 24.43
CA ILE A 2 55.69 66.02 25.83
C ILE A 2 54.43 65.76 26.63
N ARG A 3 54.43 64.63 27.37
CA ARG A 3 54.72 64.55 28.81
C ARG A 3 53.64 65.21 29.69
N GLU A 4 53.15 64.38 30.51
CA GLU A 4 53.21 64.45 31.97
C GLU A 4 52.07 65.23 32.59
N GLN A 5 51.27 64.61 33.40
CA GLN A 5 51.52 64.62 34.86
C GLN A 5 50.70 63.55 35.61
N GLU A 6 51.46 62.88 36.37
CA GLU A 6 51.05 61.98 37.43
C GLU A 6 50.49 62.71 38.66
N ARG A 7 49.76 61.92 39.45
CA ARG A 7 49.59 61.97 40.94
C ARG A 7 48.57 62.94 41.55
N GLN A 8 47.63 62.40 42.22
CA GLN A 8 47.49 62.34 43.69
C GLN A 8 46.17 61.68 44.01
N ILE A 9 46.10 60.52 44.62
CA ILE A 9 46.19 60.13 46.06
C ILE A 9 44.91 60.33 46.81
N LYS A 10 44.42 59.27 47.29
CA LYS A 10 44.03 58.76 48.62
C LYS A 10 42.53 58.60 48.91
N ASN A 11 42.19 57.37 49.20
CA ASN A 11 41.38 56.83 50.25
C ASN A 11 39.95 57.36 50.43
N HIS A 12 38.99 56.55 50.08
CA HIS A 12 37.85 56.31 50.97
C HIS A 12 37.39 54.85 50.81
N ARG A 13 37.45 54.19 51.89
CA ARG A 13 36.87 52.98 52.44
C ARG A 13 35.95 52.17 51.54
N ARG A 14 36.38 50.95 51.29
CA ARG A 14 35.63 49.81 50.77
C ARG A 14 34.53 49.43 51.80
N THR A 15 33.28 49.54 51.42
CA THR A 15 32.17 48.76 51.96
C THR A 15 31.81 47.70 50.98
N SER A 16 32.22 46.48 51.30
CA SER A 16 31.85 45.29 50.46
C SER A 16 30.43 44.94 50.77
N VAL A 17 29.56 45.14 49.78
CA VAL A 17 28.17 44.54 49.80
C VAL A 17 28.31 43.21 49.05
N ALA A 18 28.16 42.13 49.83
CA ALA A 18 28.08 40.79 49.28
C ALA A 18 26.74 40.62 48.58
N LEU A 19 26.75 40.56 47.24
CA LEU A 19 25.61 40.10 46.43
C LEU A 19 25.59 38.58 46.50
N ALA A 20 24.55 38.02 47.13
CA ALA A 20 24.25 36.59 47.06
C ALA A 20 23.85 36.19 45.65
N PRO A 21 24.29 35.03 45.11
CA PRO A 21 23.87 34.57 43.81
C PRO A 21 22.41 34.13 43.89
N VAL A 22 21.54 34.82 43.13
CA VAL A 22 20.18 34.36 42.86
C VAL A 22 20.31 33.19 41.86
N ALA A 23 20.14 31.98 42.36
CA ALA A 23 19.99 30.80 41.53
C ALA A 23 18.66 30.87 40.78
N PHE A 24 18.69 31.22 39.51
CA PHE A 24 17.56 30.99 38.60
C PHE A 24 17.47 29.48 38.35
N SER A 25 16.64 28.77 39.11
CA SER A 25 16.16 27.45 38.74
C SER A 25 15.19 27.63 37.57
N SER A 26 15.69 27.50 36.35
CA SER A 26 14.83 27.28 35.20
C SER A 26 14.20 25.91 35.33
N LEU A 27 12.96 25.88 35.81
CA LEU A 27 12.10 24.72 35.77
C LEU A 27 11.76 24.48 34.29
N VAL A 28 12.51 23.62 33.62
CA VAL A 28 12.13 23.10 32.32
C VAL A 28 10.95 22.16 32.58
N VAL A 29 9.74 22.67 32.43
CA VAL A 29 8.54 21.85 32.39
C VAL A 29 8.60 21.09 31.05
N TYR A 30 9.09 19.87 31.09
CA TYR A 30 8.83 18.93 30.00
C TYR A 30 7.33 18.69 29.99
N SER A 31 6.61 19.35 29.06
CA SER A 31 5.27 18.94 28.68
C SER A 31 5.43 17.53 28.07
N THR A 32 5.18 16.51 28.85
CA THR A 32 4.88 15.19 28.32
C THR A 32 3.51 15.34 27.67
N THR A 33 3.48 15.72 26.38
CA THR A 33 2.37 15.38 25.54
C THR A 33 2.23 13.87 25.69
N ALA A 34 1.12 13.43 26.28
CA ALA A 34 0.76 12.03 26.25
C ALA A 34 0.77 11.63 24.76
N ILE A 35 1.76 10.84 24.38
CA ILE A 35 1.75 10.15 23.10
C ILE A 35 0.53 9.24 23.26
N GLY A 36 -0.58 9.61 22.61
CA GLY A 36 -1.75 8.75 22.53
C GLY A 36 -1.25 7.38 22.09
N ALA A 37 -1.76 6.30 22.68
CA ALA A 37 -1.39 4.96 22.25
C ALA A 37 -1.57 4.90 20.74
N GLU A 38 -0.51 4.50 20.04
CA GLU A 38 -0.53 4.33 18.59
C GLU A 38 -1.66 3.37 18.25
N LYS A 39 -2.54 3.75 17.33
CA LYS A 39 -3.72 2.96 16.98
C LYS A 39 -3.24 1.69 16.29
N ASN A 40 -3.63 0.53 16.80
CA ASN A 40 -3.36 -0.76 16.18
C ASN A 40 -4.52 -1.10 15.24
N TYR A 41 -4.36 -0.82 13.96
CA TYR A 41 -5.39 -1.03 12.94
C TYR A 41 -5.66 -2.51 12.71
N THR A 42 -4.64 -3.35 12.69
CA THR A 42 -4.79 -4.81 12.53
C THR A 42 -5.67 -5.39 13.64
N ALA A 43 -5.41 -5.04 14.90
CA ALA A 43 -6.24 -5.50 16.01
C ALA A 43 -7.69 -4.98 15.93
N ALA A 44 -7.89 -3.75 15.43
CA ALA A 44 -9.23 -3.20 15.24
C ALA A 44 -10.04 -3.98 14.19
N ILE A 45 -9.40 -4.43 13.11
CA ILE A 45 -10.01 -5.25 12.08
C ILE A 45 -10.33 -6.64 12.61
N GLU A 46 -9.38 -7.28 13.31
CA GLU A 46 -9.58 -8.60 13.92
C GLU A 46 -10.76 -8.60 14.90
N ASP A 47 -10.88 -7.54 15.70
CA ASP A 47 -11.99 -7.39 16.67
C ASP A 47 -13.32 -7.12 15.95
N ALA A 48 -13.33 -6.23 14.96
CA ALA A 48 -14.55 -5.85 14.24
C ALA A 48 -15.18 -7.02 13.47
N PHE A 49 -14.36 -7.89 12.88
CA PHE A 49 -14.82 -9.03 12.08
C PHE A 49 -14.73 -10.37 12.81
N ASN A 50 -14.25 -10.39 14.06
CA ASN A 50 -14.00 -11.61 14.83
C ASN A 50 -13.16 -12.65 14.05
N VAL A 51 -12.09 -12.15 13.42
CA VAL A 51 -11.15 -12.95 12.61
C VAL A 51 -9.74 -12.83 13.17
N THR A 52 -8.85 -13.69 12.73
CA THR A 52 -7.40 -13.54 12.93
C THR A 52 -6.74 -13.42 11.57
N MET A 53 -5.88 -12.41 11.40
CA MET A 53 -5.16 -12.24 10.13
C MET A 53 -4.35 -13.49 9.80
N PRO A 54 -4.37 -13.93 8.54
CA PRO A 54 -3.55 -15.07 8.12
C PRO A 54 -2.06 -14.80 8.44
N PRO A 55 -1.36 -15.70 9.15
CA PRO A 55 0.06 -15.49 9.48
C PRO A 55 0.94 -15.26 8.25
N ALA A 56 0.57 -15.80 7.10
CA ALA A 56 1.25 -15.61 5.83
C ALA A 56 1.27 -14.13 5.35
N TRP A 57 0.30 -13.31 5.79
CA TRP A 57 0.19 -11.91 5.38
C TRP A 57 1.23 -11.00 6.06
N SER A 58 1.68 -11.36 7.26
CA SER A 58 2.73 -10.64 8.00
C SER A 58 4.09 -11.34 7.99
N GLN A 59 4.18 -12.53 7.36
CA GLN A 59 5.41 -13.28 7.29
C GLN A 59 6.39 -12.64 6.31
N ASN A 60 7.64 -12.44 6.74
CA ASN A 60 8.71 -11.93 5.88
C ASN A 60 9.01 -12.88 4.71
N TYR A 61 9.31 -12.28 3.56
CA TYR A 61 9.80 -12.99 2.38
C TYR A 61 10.90 -12.16 1.72
N PRO A 62 11.97 -12.79 1.20
CA PRO A 62 13.06 -12.03 0.57
C PRO A 62 12.59 -11.35 -0.73
N ALA A 63 13.20 -10.20 -1.03
CA ALA A 63 13.00 -9.53 -2.30
C ALA A 63 13.21 -10.48 -3.47
N THR A 64 12.29 -10.46 -4.42
CA THR A 64 12.31 -11.34 -5.59
C THR A 64 12.27 -10.53 -6.87
N GLN A 65 13.24 -10.68 -7.75
CA GLN A 65 13.20 -10.09 -9.07
C GLN A 65 12.20 -10.85 -9.95
N ILE A 66 11.15 -10.16 -10.41
CA ILE A 66 10.13 -10.74 -11.28
C ILE A 66 10.64 -10.76 -12.72
N ILE A 67 10.97 -9.58 -13.25
CA ILE A 67 11.55 -9.40 -14.59
C ILE A 67 12.22 -8.03 -14.70
N GLY A 68 13.45 -7.96 -15.21
CA GLY A 68 14.17 -6.71 -15.46
C GLY A 68 14.22 -5.82 -14.21
N ASN A 69 13.56 -4.67 -14.25
CA ASN A 69 13.48 -3.69 -13.17
C ASN A 69 12.22 -3.80 -12.29
N LEU A 70 11.43 -4.86 -12.42
CA LEU A 70 10.29 -5.16 -11.56
C LEU A 70 10.67 -6.18 -10.49
N TYR A 71 10.46 -5.82 -9.23
CA TYR A 71 10.71 -6.65 -8.05
C TYR A 71 9.43 -6.80 -7.22
N ASP A 72 9.25 -7.93 -6.56
CA ASP A 72 8.36 -8.06 -5.40
C ASP A 72 9.19 -7.89 -4.13
N VAL A 73 8.86 -6.89 -3.35
CA VAL A 73 9.51 -6.54 -2.08
C VAL A 73 8.57 -6.74 -0.88
N GLY A 74 7.42 -7.36 -1.11
CA GLY A 74 6.39 -7.66 -0.11
C GLY A 74 6.67 -8.92 0.73
N GLY A 75 5.63 -9.33 1.49
CA GLY A 75 5.68 -10.48 2.39
C GLY A 75 5.49 -11.83 1.71
N TYR A 76 5.25 -12.85 2.54
CA TYR A 76 5.07 -14.23 2.04
C TYR A 76 3.87 -14.36 1.10
N ASP A 77 2.72 -13.73 1.41
CA ASP A 77 1.51 -13.82 0.57
C ASP A 77 1.08 -12.46 -0.01
N LEU A 78 1.31 -11.36 0.70
CA LEU A 78 0.97 -10.02 0.20
C LEU A 78 2.15 -9.44 -0.59
N SER A 79 1.90 -9.10 -1.86
CA SER A 79 2.88 -8.50 -2.74
C SER A 79 2.94 -6.98 -2.61
N SER A 80 4.15 -6.45 -2.63
CA SER A 80 4.44 -5.03 -2.83
C SER A 80 5.42 -4.93 -3.99
N PHE A 81 5.03 -4.28 -5.08
CA PHE A 81 5.84 -4.27 -6.30
C PHE A 81 6.66 -2.99 -6.40
N LEU A 82 7.98 -3.15 -6.57
CA LEU A 82 8.92 -2.07 -6.80
C LEU A 82 9.36 -2.06 -8.26
N ILE A 83 9.18 -0.92 -8.93
CA ILE A 83 9.70 -0.69 -10.28
C ILE A 83 10.83 0.32 -10.16
N THR A 84 12.05 -0.08 -10.54
CA THR A 84 13.25 0.74 -10.36
C THR A 84 13.65 1.50 -11.61
N SER A 85 14.20 2.73 -11.43
CA SER A 85 14.88 3.52 -12.45
C SER A 85 15.93 4.44 -11.84
N ASP A 86 16.77 5.03 -12.68
CA ASP A 86 17.77 6.04 -12.25
C ASP A 86 17.12 7.35 -11.75
N ALA A 87 15.87 7.61 -12.11
CA ALA A 87 15.11 8.80 -11.67
C ALA A 87 14.39 8.59 -10.33
N GLY A 88 14.49 7.41 -9.75
CA GLY A 88 13.78 6.95 -8.55
C GLY A 88 12.86 5.78 -8.85
N HIS A 89 12.05 5.39 -7.85
CA HIS A 89 11.27 4.15 -7.89
C HIS A 89 9.78 4.42 -7.77
N ILE A 90 8.99 3.48 -8.29
CA ILE A 90 7.53 3.40 -8.06
C ILE A 90 7.28 2.20 -7.17
N LEU A 91 6.53 2.39 -6.09
CA LEU A 91 6.06 1.29 -5.23
C LEU A 91 4.55 1.15 -5.37
N ILE A 92 4.08 -0.07 -5.63
CA ILE A 92 2.67 -0.43 -5.75
C ILE A 92 2.31 -1.37 -4.60
N ASN A 93 1.36 -1.00 -3.77
CA ASN A 93 0.94 -1.66 -2.53
C ASN A 93 2.00 -1.62 -1.42
N THR A 94 1.53 -1.70 -0.18
CA THR A 94 2.40 -1.61 1.02
C THR A 94 2.09 -2.68 2.07
N GLY A 95 1.14 -3.58 1.78
CA GLY A 95 0.77 -4.65 2.71
C GLY A 95 0.02 -4.18 3.95
N LEU A 96 0.04 -4.99 4.99
CA LEU A 96 -0.53 -4.70 6.31
C LEU A 96 0.28 -3.66 7.07
N GLU A 97 -0.30 -3.15 8.16
CA GLU A 97 0.40 -2.36 9.17
C GLU A 97 1.66 -3.09 9.67
N GLY A 98 2.82 -2.39 9.62
CA GLY A 98 4.13 -2.93 9.96
C GLY A 98 4.92 -3.52 8.78
N SER A 99 4.36 -3.57 7.57
CA SER A 99 5.07 -4.06 6.37
C SER A 99 6.17 -3.12 5.88
N ALA A 100 6.13 -1.83 6.23
CA ALA A 100 7.14 -0.86 5.81
C ALA A 100 8.56 -1.27 6.19
N ALA A 101 8.77 -1.80 7.40
CA ALA A 101 10.08 -2.26 7.85
C ALA A 101 10.59 -3.46 7.04
N MET A 102 9.72 -4.37 6.63
CA MET A 102 10.07 -5.48 5.75
C MET A 102 10.40 -4.99 4.34
N ILE A 103 9.61 -4.07 3.79
CA ILE A 103 9.87 -3.44 2.49
C ILE A 103 11.24 -2.75 2.52
N GLU A 104 11.54 -1.95 3.56
CA GLU A 104 12.84 -1.28 3.73
C GLU A 104 13.99 -2.29 3.74
N SER A 105 13.89 -3.35 4.54
CA SER A 105 14.89 -4.42 4.60
C SER A 105 15.08 -5.11 3.24
N ASN A 106 14.01 -5.31 2.48
CA ASN A 106 14.06 -5.89 1.15
C ASN A 106 14.74 -4.94 0.14
N LEU A 107 14.46 -3.62 0.21
CA LEU A 107 15.16 -2.62 -0.60
C LEU A 107 16.66 -2.60 -0.28
N GLU A 108 17.04 -2.58 1.01
CA GLU A 108 18.45 -2.63 1.44
C GLU A 108 19.16 -3.86 0.91
N SER A 109 18.51 -5.02 0.86
CA SER A 109 19.07 -6.25 0.29
C SER A 109 19.36 -6.16 -1.21
N LEU A 110 18.74 -5.21 -1.89
CA LEU A 110 18.95 -4.88 -3.31
C LEU A 110 19.91 -3.67 -3.51
N ASP A 111 20.56 -3.19 -2.44
CA ASP A 111 21.35 -1.96 -2.45
C ASP A 111 20.55 -0.70 -2.83
N LEU A 112 19.23 -0.70 -2.57
CA LEU A 112 18.30 0.41 -2.81
C LEU A 112 17.89 1.07 -1.50
N ARG A 113 17.33 2.29 -1.56
CA ARG A 113 16.92 3.04 -0.39
C ARG A 113 15.41 3.38 -0.46
N MET A 114 14.73 3.30 0.66
CA MET A 114 13.34 3.73 0.79
C MET A 114 13.14 5.17 0.27
N THR A 115 14.07 6.08 0.56
CA THR A 115 14.01 7.49 0.13
C THR A 115 14.10 7.72 -1.39
N ASP A 116 14.45 6.69 -2.16
CA ASP A 116 14.47 6.75 -3.63
C ASP A 116 13.10 6.42 -4.25
N ILE A 117 12.11 5.99 -3.46
CA ILE A 117 10.71 5.91 -3.88
C ILE A 117 10.18 7.32 -4.11
N LYS A 118 9.61 7.58 -5.29
CA LYS A 118 9.07 8.88 -5.70
C LYS A 118 7.57 8.86 -5.98
N ILE A 119 7.06 7.68 -6.30
CA ILE A 119 5.63 7.48 -6.58
C ILE A 119 5.14 6.28 -5.78
N LEU A 120 4.00 6.46 -5.14
CA LEU A 120 3.22 5.43 -4.48
C LEU A 120 1.92 5.19 -5.27
N LEU A 121 1.57 3.93 -5.43
CA LEU A 121 0.34 3.47 -6.05
C LEU A 121 -0.27 2.35 -5.21
N THR A 122 -1.54 2.09 -5.43
CA THR A 122 -2.19 0.88 -4.93
C THR A 122 -3.05 0.26 -6.01
N THR A 123 -3.23 -1.06 -5.97
CA THR A 123 -4.16 -1.75 -6.86
C THR A 123 -5.60 -1.64 -6.37
N GLN A 124 -5.80 -1.38 -5.08
CA GLN A 124 -7.09 -1.24 -4.41
C GLN A 124 -6.90 -0.63 -3.00
N ALA A 125 -7.94 -0.06 -2.43
CA ALA A 125 -7.86 0.68 -1.17
C ALA A 125 -8.22 -0.15 0.09
N HIS A 126 -8.08 -1.49 0.06
CA HIS A 126 -8.23 -2.29 1.27
C HIS A 126 -6.95 -2.30 2.12
N PHE A 127 -7.13 -2.51 3.43
CA PHE A 127 -6.08 -2.42 4.45
C PHE A 127 -4.89 -3.36 4.23
N ASP A 128 -5.10 -4.51 3.63
CA ASP A 128 -4.06 -5.50 3.35
C ASP A 128 -3.13 -5.10 2.18
N HIS A 129 -3.42 -3.97 1.52
CA HIS A 129 -2.58 -3.40 0.47
C HIS A 129 -2.12 -1.98 0.75
N THR A 130 -2.75 -1.29 1.72
CA THR A 130 -2.59 0.17 1.89
C THR A 130 -2.18 0.60 3.28
N ALA A 131 -2.09 -0.31 4.26
CA ALA A 131 -1.98 0.09 5.66
C ALA A 131 -0.73 0.91 5.97
N ASP A 132 0.39 0.68 5.28
CA ASP A 132 1.62 1.45 5.48
C ASP A 132 1.86 2.56 4.45
N LEU A 133 0.89 2.88 3.56
CA LEU A 133 1.03 3.99 2.60
C LEU A 133 1.33 5.32 3.29
N ALA A 134 0.63 5.63 4.38
CA ALA A 134 0.83 6.87 5.12
C ALA A 134 2.25 6.95 5.71
N LEU A 135 2.73 5.86 6.30
CA LEU A 135 4.07 5.79 6.89
C LEU A 135 5.16 5.91 5.81
N ILE A 136 5.07 5.13 4.74
CA ILE A 136 6.05 5.18 3.65
C ILE A 136 6.05 6.55 2.97
N LYS A 137 4.87 7.16 2.76
CA LYS A 137 4.78 8.51 2.21
C LYS A 137 5.51 9.54 3.08
N GLU A 138 5.37 9.48 4.40
CA GLU A 138 6.09 10.35 5.34
C GLU A 138 7.61 10.14 5.31
N GLN A 139 8.05 8.90 5.14
CA GLN A 139 9.49 8.57 5.11
C GLN A 139 10.17 8.95 3.79
N THR A 140 9.41 9.06 2.70
CA THR A 140 9.96 9.15 1.34
C THR A 140 9.68 10.48 0.66
N ASP A 141 8.72 11.28 1.13
CA ASP A 141 8.15 12.42 0.41
C ASP A 141 7.59 12.03 -0.99
N ALA A 142 7.27 10.75 -1.20
CA ALA A 142 6.72 10.25 -2.45
C ALA A 142 5.29 10.76 -2.68
N ARG A 143 4.93 10.94 -3.94
CA ARG A 143 3.57 11.32 -4.33
C ARG A 143 2.69 10.08 -4.45
N LEU A 144 1.54 10.09 -3.78
CA LEU A 144 0.52 9.05 -3.89
C LEU A 144 -0.49 9.40 -4.98
N PHE A 145 -0.70 8.48 -5.92
CA PHE A 145 -1.77 8.55 -6.90
C PHE A 145 -2.73 7.39 -6.72
N ALA A 146 -4.02 7.66 -6.90
CA ALA A 146 -5.10 6.68 -6.85
C ALA A 146 -6.23 7.08 -7.80
N THR A 147 -7.13 6.15 -8.10
CA THR A 147 -8.38 6.45 -8.81
C THR A 147 -9.27 7.35 -7.97
N GLN A 148 -10.25 8.02 -8.61
CA GLN A 148 -11.13 8.93 -7.90
C GLN A 148 -11.98 8.22 -6.82
N ALA A 149 -12.39 6.99 -7.06
CA ALA A 149 -13.20 6.22 -6.12
C ALA A 149 -12.37 5.78 -4.90
N ASP A 150 -11.21 5.16 -5.10
CA ASP A 150 -10.35 4.71 -4.00
C ASP A 150 -9.71 5.87 -3.22
N LYS A 151 -9.59 7.07 -3.84
CA LYS A 151 -9.12 8.28 -3.14
C LYS A 151 -9.90 8.53 -1.85
N SER A 152 -11.23 8.40 -1.87
CA SER A 152 -12.08 8.65 -0.71
C SER A 152 -11.75 7.71 0.43
N PHE A 153 -11.57 6.42 0.14
CA PHE A 153 -11.24 5.39 1.12
C PHE A 153 -9.83 5.58 1.69
N LEU A 154 -8.86 5.98 0.86
CA LEU A 154 -7.50 6.26 1.31
C LEU A 154 -7.44 7.49 2.24
N GLU A 155 -8.20 8.55 1.92
CA GLU A 155 -8.19 9.80 2.69
C GLU A 155 -8.96 9.71 4.01
N ASP A 156 -9.89 8.75 4.16
CA ASP A 156 -10.61 8.51 5.41
C ASP A 156 -10.18 7.24 6.15
N GLY A 157 -9.15 6.54 5.65
CA GLY A 157 -8.60 5.35 6.30
C GLY A 157 -9.51 4.12 6.19
N GLY A 158 -10.31 4.03 5.14
CA GLY A 158 -11.25 2.94 4.89
C GLY A 158 -12.60 3.10 5.61
N LEU A 159 -12.84 4.24 6.30
CA LEU A 159 -14.08 4.48 7.05
C LEU A 159 -15.31 4.38 6.16
N SER A 160 -15.25 4.88 4.93
CA SER A 160 -16.36 4.88 3.97
C SER A 160 -16.40 3.65 3.05
N ASP A 161 -15.52 2.67 3.24
CA ASP A 161 -15.55 1.43 2.46
C ASP A 161 -16.93 0.74 2.61
N PRO A 162 -17.62 0.37 1.52
CA PRO A 162 -18.96 -0.17 1.58
C PRO A 162 -19.03 -1.61 2.13
N LEU A 163 -17.92 -2.34 2.16
CA LEU A 163 -17.84 -3.72 2.66
C LEU A 163 -17.26 -3.78 4.08
N ILE A 164 -16.10 -3.15 4.29
CA ILE A 164 -15.33 -3.27 5.53
C ILE A 164 -15.23 -1.95 6.30
N GLY A 165 -16.02 -0.93 5.93
CA GLY A 165 -16.03 0.38 6.55
C GLY A 165 -16.76 0.44 7.90
N GLY A 166 -17.04 1.68 8.34
CA GLY A 166 -17.64 1.97 9.64
C GLY A 166 -16.60 2.25 10.73
N PHE A 167 -15.34 2.00 10.47
CA PHE A 167 -14.18 2.36 11.31
C PHE A 167 -12.93 2.56 10.43
N GLU A 168 -11.90 3.22 10.94
CA GLU A 168 -10.63 3.32 10.23
C GLU A 168 -9.89 1.97 10.30
N SER A 169 -9.67 1.35 9.15
CA SER A 169 -8.96 0.07 9.00
C SER A 169 -7.47 0.25 8.71
N PHE A 170 -7.03 1.47 8.38
CA PHE A 170 -5.63 1.88 8.21
C PHE A 170 -5.50 3.38 8.48
N ARG A 171 -4.26 3.86 8.54
CA ARG A 171 -3.97 5.27 8.76
C ARG A 171 -4.36 6.08 7.52
N PRO A 172 -5.25 7.11 7.64
CA PRO A 172 -5.61 7.99 6.54
C PRO A 172 -4.39 8.59 5.84
N VAL A 173 -4.44 8.66 4.51
CA VAL A 173 -3.34 9.19 3.70
C VAL A 173 -3.86 10.11 2.60
N THR A 174 -3.25 11.31 2.47
CA THR A 174 -3.62 12.26 1.41
C THR A 174 -3.17 11.77 0.04
N VAL A 175 -4.07 11.73 -0.93
CA VAL A 175 -3.81 11.43 -2.34
C VAL A 175 -3.41 12.72 -3.08
N ASP A 176 -2.21 12.73 -3.68
CA ASP A 176 -1.64 13.92 -4.34
C ASP A 176 -2.14 14.13 -5.76
N GLY A 177 -2.67 13.10 -6.38
CA GLY A 177 -3.24 13.17 -7.72
C GLY A 177 -4.15 12.02 -8.06
N VAL A 178 -5.16 12.30 -8.88
CA VAL A 178 -6.09 11.29 -9.39
C VAL A 178 -5.57 10.75 -10.70
N ILE A 179 -5.69 9.44 -10.89
CA ILE A 179 -5.43 8.73 -12.13
C ILE A 179 -6.72 8.11 -12.65
N THR A 180 -6.80 7.95 -13.96
CA THR A 180 -7.97 7.37 -14.66
C THR A 180 -7.53 6.35 -15.70
N ASP A 181 -8.48 5.58 -16.20
CA ASP A 181 -8.23 4.60 -17.26
C ASP A 181 -7.52 5.23 -18.47
N GLY A 182 -6.47 4.56 -18.96
CA GLY A 182 -5.66 5.01 -20.07
C GLY A 182 -4.59 6.05 -19.73
N ASP A 183 -4.52 6.57 -18.51
CA ASP A 183 -3.42 7.43 -18.08
C ASP A 183 -2.07 6.68 -18.13
N VAL A 184 -0.99 7.43 -18.32
CA VAL A 184 0.37 6.88 -18.29
C VAL A 184 1.20 7.58 -17.24
N ILE A 185 1.55 6.85 -16.18
CA ILE A 185 2.46 7.32 -15.14
C ILE A 185 3.89 7.19 -15.65
N THR A 186 4.69 8.24 -15.51
CA THR A 186 6.08 8.26 -15.99
C THR A 186 7.05 8.66 -14.88
N LEU A 187 8.15 7.92 -14.76
CA LEU A 187 9.27 8.26 -13.89
C LEU A 187 10.58 7.79 -14.55
N GLY A 188 11.39 8.72 -15.04
CA GLY A 188 12.55 8.36 -15.85
C GLY A 188 12.14 7.61 -17.12
N ASP A 189 12.63 6.40 -17.27
CA ASP A 189 12.30 5.47 -18.37
C ASP A 189 11.08 4.59 -18.09
N ILE A 190 10.57 4.57 -16.87
CA ILE A 190 9.34 3.84 -16.52
C ILE A 190 8.15 4.51 -17.21
N ARG A 191 7.34 3.69 -17.87
CA ARG A 191 6.03 4.06 -18.44
C ARG A 191 5.02 3.00 -18.01
N LEU A 192 4.07 3.40 -17.17
CA LEU A 192 3.09 2.50 -16.54
C LEU A 192 1.69 2.94 -16.94
N SER A 193 1.02 2.16 -17.77
CA SER A 193 -0.35 2.43 -18.20
C SER A 193 -1.33 2.01 -17.10
N VAL A 194 -2.26 2.88 -16.78
CA VAL A 194 -3.34 2.64 -15.81
C VAL A 194 -4.51 1.99 -16.52
N LEU A 195 -5.05 0.94 -15.94
CA LEU A 195 -6.27 0.24 -16.36
C LEU A 195 -7.21 0.20 -15.16
N GLU A 196 -8.35 0.88 -15.24
CA GLU A 196 -9.37 0.77 -14.20
C GLU A 196 -10.05 -0.59 -14.29
N HIS A 197 -10.04 -1.34 -13.20
CA HIS A 197 -10.65 -2.66 -13.07
C HIS A 197 -11.53 -2.69 -11.80
N PRO A 198 -12.62 -1.87 -11.78
CA PRO A 198 -13.51 -1.77 -10.62
C PRO A 198 -14.27 -3.07 -10.37
N GLY A 199 -14.81 -3.21 -9.16
CA GLY A 199 -15.60 -4.36 -8.73
C GLY A 199 -15.16 -4.88 -7.37
N HIS A 200 -13.88 -5.19 -7.20
CA HIS A 200 -13.32 -5.58 -5.91
C HIS A 200 -13.34 -4.39 -4.92
N THR A 201 -12.85 -3.22 -5.35
CA THR A 201 -13.26 -1.89 -4.86
C THR A 201 -13.80 -1.08 -6.03
N GLU A 202 -14.51 0.03 -5.76
CA GLU A 202 -14.98 0.94 -6.81
C GLU A 202 -13.83 1.56 -7.61
N GLY A 203 -12.64 1.67 -7.02
CA GLY A 203 -11.47 2.31 -7.62
C GLY A 203 -10.32 1.36 -7.94
N SER A 204 -10.55 0.05 -7.92
CA SER A 204 -9.52 -0.92 -8.25
C SER A 204 -8.84 -0.64 -9.60
N ALA A 205 -7.51 -0.72 -9.63
CA ALA A 205 -6.70 -0.47 -10.82
C ALA A 205 -5.62 -1.53 -11.02
N SER A 206 -5.30 -1.77 -12.28
CA SER A 206 -4.16 -2.57 -12.72
C SER A 206 -3.17 -1.71 -13.47
N TYR A 207 -1.93 -2.17 -13.58
CA TYR A 207 -0.85 -1.40 -14.19
C TYR A 207 -0.12 -2.25 -15.22
N ALA A 208 -0.07 -1.77 -16.46
CA ALA A 208 0.56 -2.46 -17.57
C ALA A 208 1.83 -1.71 -18.02
N MET A 209 2.86 -2.48 -18.37
CA MET A 209 4.12 -1.95 -18.89
C MET A 209 4.78 -2.97 -19.80
N THR A 210 5.72 -2.50 -20.65
CA THR A 210 6.63 -3.37 -21.41
C THR A 210 8.01 -3.31 -20.79
N ILE A 211 8.59 -4.44 -20.45
CA ILE A 211 9.96 -4.57 -19.94
C ILE A 211 10.82 -5.30 -20.97
N THR A 212 11.99 -4.73 -21.27
CA THR A 212 12.97 -5.37 -22.14
C THR A 212 14.07 -6.01 -21.31
N GLU A 213 14.23 -7.31 -21.41
CA GLU A 213 15.27 -8.09 -20.73
C GLU A 213 16.05 -8.92 -21.75
N SER A 214 17.37 -8.77 -21.74
CA SER A 214 18.28 -9.51 -22.64
C SER A 214 17.91 -9.43 -24.11
N GLY A 215 17.37 -8.27 -24.55
CA GLY A 215 16.96 -8.02 -25.95
C GLY A 215 15.59 -8.61 -26.33
N HIS A 216 14.85 -9.14 -25.36
CA HIS A 216 13.47 -9.59 -25.53
C HIS A 216 12.52 -8.65 -24.76
N SER A 217 11.40 -8.28 -25.38
CA SER A 217 10.37 -7.44 -24.74
C SER A 217 9.25 -8.32 -24.24
N TYR A 218 8.82 -8.06 -23.00
CA TYR A 218 7.72 -8.75 -22.32
C TYR A 218 6.62 -7.74 -22.01
N ASP A 219 5.38 -8.09 -22.29
CA ASP A 219 4.22 -7.36 -21.80
C ASP A 219 3.91 -7.83 -20.39
N VAL A 220 4.01 -6.90 -19.44
CA VAL A 220 3.92 -7.17 -17.98
C VAL A 220 2.70 -6.48 -17.40
N LEU A 221 1.95 -7.20 -16.57
CA LEU A 221 0.73 -6.72 -15.92
C LEU A 221 0.80 -6.94 -14.41
N VAL A 222 0.74 -5.86 -13.64
CA VAL A 222 0.37 -5.90 -12.22
C VAL A 222 -1.15 -5.80 -12.17
N VAL A 223 -1.82 -6.92 -11.98
CA VAL A 223 -3.28 -6.99 -12.10
C VAL A 223 -3.96 -6.95 -10.73
N ASN A 224 -4.99 -6.11 -10.60
CA ASN A 224 -6.02 -6.32 -9.60
C ASN A 224 -7.01 -7.36 -10.13
N MET A 225 -6.90 -8.61 -9.64
CA MET A 225 -7.84 -9.65 -10.03
C MET A 225 -9.23 -9.32 -9.50
N ALA A 226 -10.25 -9.53 -10.33
CA ALA A 226 -11.65 -9.27 -10.00
C ALA A 226 -12.20 -10.33 -9.02
N TYR A 227 -11.56 -10.43 -7.84
CA TYR A 227 -11.95 -11.34 -6.76
C TYR A 227 -13.15 -10.77 -5.99
N ILE A 228 -14.09 -11.64 -5.63
CA ILE A 228 -15.28 -11.27 -4.85
C ILE A 228 -15.06 -11.73 -3.40
N ASN A 229 -14.99 -10.78 -2.48
CA ASN A 229 -14.87 -11.06 -1.04
C ASN A 229 -16.15 -11.71 -0.50
N GLU A 230 -16.00 -12.48 0.56
CA GLU A 230 -17.13 -12.94 1.35
C GLU A 230 -17.94 -11.75 1.86
N GLY A 231 -19.27 -11.86 1.86
CA GLY A 231 -20.17 -10.78 2.28
C GLY A 231 -20.53 -9.78 1.17
N VAL A 232 -19.81 -9.76 0.04
CA VAL A 232 -20.16 -8.90 -1.10
C VAL A 232 -21.46 -9.37 -1.75
N ASN A 233 -22.38 -8.44 -1.99
CA ASN A 233 -23.56 -8.65 -2.82
C ASN A 233 -23.41 -7.89 -4.14
N VAL A 234 -23.68 -8.54 -5.26
CA VAL A 234 -23.47 -7.98 -6.60
C VAL A 234 -24.76 -7.56 -7.30
N THR A 235 -25.91 -8.18 -6.97
CA THR A 235 -27.21 -7.90 -7.61
C THR A 235 -28.31 -7.52 -6.61
N ILE A 236 -28.52 -8.33 -5.58
CA ILE A 236 -29.58 -8.12 -4.58
C ILE A 236 -29.03 -7.32 -3.41
N LYS A 237 -29.51 -6.08 -3.21
CA LYS A 237 -28.94 -5.14 -2.23
C LYS A 237 -27.42 -5.03 -2.41
N PRO A 238 -26.97 -4.58 -3.59
CA PRO A 238 -25.56 -4.60 -3.93
C PRO A 238 -24.73 -3.82 -2.90
N THR A 239 -23.51 -4.29 -2.63
CA THR A 239 -22.57 -3.68 -1.67
C THR A 239 -22.33 -2.21 -1.99
N TYR A 240 -22.21 -1.86 -3.28
CA TYR A 240 -22.29 -0.49 -3.77
C TYR A 240 -23.04 -0.43 -5.10
N HIS A 241 -23.51 0.78 -5.45
CA HIS A 241 -24.30 0.97 -6.66
C HIS A 241 -23.45 0.78 -7.92
N GLY A 242 -23.79 -0.15 -8.78
CA GLY A 242 -23.08 -0.41 -10.04
C GLY A 242 -22.11 -1.58 -10.01
N ILE A 243 -21.86 -2.19 -8.86
CA ILE A 243 -20.86 -3.26 -8.66
C ILE A 243 -20.95 -4.39 -9.70
N SER A 244 -22.16 -4.80 -10.11
CA SER A 244 -22.33 -5.84 -11.13
C SER A 244 -21.77 -5.42 -12.49
N ALA A 245 -22.09 -4.17 -12.91
CA ALA A 245 -21.59 -3.62 -14.16
C ALA A 245 -20.07 -3.40 -14.13
N ASP A 246 -19.53 -3.03 -12.98
CA ASP A 246 -18.10 -2.87 -12.76
C ASP A 246 -17.37 -4.21 -12.93
N PHE A 247 -17.84 -5.27 -12.28
CA PHE A 247 -17.28 -6.62 -12.48
C PHE A 247 -17.38 -7.08 -13.93
N GLU A 248 -18.55 -6.89 -14.59
CA GLU A 248 -18.74 -7.26 -16.00
C GLU A 248 -17.75 -6.53 -16.92
N GLY A 249 -17.60 -5.21 -16.76
CA GLY A 249 -16.66 -4.39 -17.52
C GLY A 249 -15.20 -4.79 -17.26
N THR A 250 -14.85 -5.07 -16.01
CA THR A 250 -13.52 -5.54 -15.62
C THR A 250 -13.19 -6.88 -16.26
N PHE A 251 -14.11 -7.86 -16.24
CA PHE A 251 -13.88 -9.14 -16.91
C PHE A 251 -13.78 -8.98 -18.43
N GLU A 252 -14.57 -8.09 -19.04
CA GLU A 252 -14.44 -7.79 -20.48
C GLU A 252 -13.06 -7.23 -20.81
N SER A 253 -12.58 -6.24 -20.03
CA SER A 253 -11.25 -5.65 -20.16
C SER A 253 -10.15 -6.70 -19.97
N GLN A 254 -10.18 -7.43 -18.85
CA GLN A 254 -9.14 -8.41 -18.51
C GLN A 254 -9.04 -9.55 -19.55
N ARG A 255 -10.17 -10.02 -20.10
CA ARG A 255 -10.16 -11.00 -21.20
C ARG A 255 -9.52 -10.47 -22.49
N GLY A 256 -9.53 -9.15 -22.69
CA GLY A 256 -8.90 -8.49 -23.83
C GLY A 256 -7.38 -8.38 -23.73
N LEU A 257 -6.81 -8.59 -22.53
CA LEU A 257 -5.36 -8.50 -22.30
C LEU A 257 -4.65 -9.83 -22.57
N SER A 258 -3.38 -9.75 -22.92
CA SER A 258 -2.54 -10.91 -23.23
C SER A 258 -1.12 -10.70 -22.67
N PRO A 259 -0.94 -10.53 -21.37
CA PRO A 259 0.38 -10.33 -20.80
C PRO A 259 1.23 -11.60 -20.93
N ASP A 260 2.53 -11.41 -21.16
CA ASP A 260 3.54 -12.48 -21.08
C ASP A 260 3.79 -12.86 -19.62
N ILE A 261 3.86 -11.84 -18.75
CA ILE A 261 4.09 -11.96 -17.33
C ILE A 261 2.98 -11.20 -16.58
N TRP A 262 2.38 -11.84 -15.64
CA TRP A 262 1.40 -11.21 -14.76
C TRP A 262 1.66 -11.54 -13.30
N VAL A 263 1.39 -10.55 -12.45
CA VAL A 263 1.50 -10.66 -10.99
C VAL A 263 0.29 -9.97 -10.36
N SER A 264 -0.07 -10.36 -9.15
CA SER A 264 -1.22 -9.85 -8.43
C SER A 264 -0.89 -9.57 -6.96
N SER A 265 -1.75 -8.82 -6.28
CA SER A 265 -1.55 -8.38 -4.90
C SER A 265 -1.43 -9.52 -3.88
N HIS A 266 -2.03 -10.67 -4.16
CA HIS A 266 -1.85 -11.90 -3.39
C HIS A 266 -1.05 -12.92 -4.20
N LYS A 267 0.03 -13.45 -3.61
CA LYS A 267 0.95 -14.39 -4.25
C LYS A 267 0.32 -15.72 -4.64
N ASN A 268 -0.73 -16.13 -3.93
CA ASN A 268 -1.49 -17.32 -4.25
C ASN A 268 -2.30 -17.17 -5.56
N HIS A 269 -2.71 -15.95 -5.95
CA HIS A 269 -3.49 -15.71 -7.17
C HIS A 269 -2.71 -16.06 -8.44
N TYR A 270 -1.38 -15.87 -8.44
CA TYR A 270 -0.53 -16.15 -9.59
C TYR A 270 0.50 -17.27 -9.34
N GLU A 271 0.22 -18.11 -8.33
CA GLU A 271 1.02 -19.29 -8.00
C GLU A 271 2.52 -18.99 -7.77
N PHE A 272 2.82 -17.83 -7.14
CA PHE A 272 4.18 -17.35 -6.93
C PHE A 272 5.11 -18.45 -6.39
N HIS A 273 4.70 -19.14 -5.31
CA HIS A 273 5.52 -20.15 -4.63
C HIS A 273 5.72 -21.46 -5.43
N LYS A 274 5.00 -21.62 -6.56
CA LYS A 274 5.28 -22.69 -7.53
C LYS A 274 6.29 -22.22 -8.59
N LYS A 275 6.38 -20.91 -8.82
CA LYS A 275 7.24 -20.29 -9.84
C LYS A 275 8.60 -19.90 -9.28
N HIS A 276 8.70 -19.65 -7.96
CA HIS A 276 9.91 -19.18 -7.30
C HIS A 276 10.04 -19.70 -5.86
N GLU A 277 11.26 -20.14 -5.49
CA GLU A 277 11.65 -20.52 -4.13
C GLU A 277 12.76 -19.59 -3.61
N PRO A 278 12.82 -19.31 -2.29
CA PRO A 278 13.87 -18.48 -1.68
C PRO A 278 15.27 -18.98 -2.03
N GLY A 279 16.13 -18.08 -2.51
CA GLY A 279 17.51 -18.40 -2.90
C GLY A 279 17.65 -19.00 -4.29
N GLN A 280 16.56 -19.16 -5.05
CA GLN A 280 16.63 -19.54 -6.45
C GLN A 280 17.30 -18.42 -7.27
N ALA A 281 18.17 -18.82 -8.22
CA ALA A 281 18.77 -17.86 -9.13
C ALA A 281 17.70 -17.22 -10.02
N TYR A 282 17.90 -15.94 -10.35
CA TYR A 282 17.00 -15.22 -11.25
C TYR A 282 16.89 -15.92 -12.61
N ASP A 283 15.67 -16.17 -13.05
CA ASP A 283 15.29 -16.63 -14.39
C ASP A 283 14.22 -15.68 -14.95
N PRO A 284 14.50 -14.94 -16.03
CA PRO A 284 13.54 -13.99 -16.61
C PRO A 284 12.25 -14.65 -17.14
N ARG A 285 12.20 -15.98 -17.19
CA ARG A 285 11.01 -16.74 -17.60
C ARG A 285 10.26 -17.40 -16.46
N ALA A 286 10.74 -17.26 -15.22
CA ALA A 286 10.10 -17.89 -14.07
C ALA A 286 8.61 -17.52 -13.92
N PHE A 287 8.28 -16.27 -14.25
CA PHE A 287 6.91 -15.74 -14.18
C PHE A 287 6.23 -15.62 -15.56
N TYR A 288 6.81 -16.17 -16.62
CA TYR A 288 6.18 -16.21 -17.95
C TYR A 288 5.01 -17.20 -17.93
N ASP A 289 3.79 -16.68 -17.93
CA ASP A 289 2.59 -17.51 -17.74
C ASP A 289 1.31 -16.89 -18.38
N PRO A 290 1.29 -16.69 -19.68
CA PRO A 290 0.12 -16.13 -20.36
C PRO A 290 -1.12 -17.04 -20.28
N VAL A 291 -0.93 -18.34 -20.13
CA VAL A 291 -2.06 -19.30 -20.00
C VAL A 291 -2.69 -19.20 -18.62
N GLY A 292 -1.86 -19.17 -17.56
CA GLY A 292 -2.35 -19.01 -16.18
C GLY A 292 -3.12 -17.70 -15.98
N TYR A 293 -2.75 -16.62 -16.68
CA TYR A 293 -3.52 -15.38 -16.68
C TYR A 293 -4.96 -15.60 -17.16
N ILE A 294 -5.12 -16.23 -18.34
CA ILE A 294 -6.44 -16.48 -18.92
C ILE A 294 -7.27 -17.41 -18.02
N GLU A 295 -6.63 -18.42 -17.43
CA GLU A 295 -7.29 -19.36 -16.51
C GLU A 295 -7.76 -18.66 -15.24
N ALA A 296 -6.93 -17.77 -14.65
CA ALA A 296 -7.27 -16.99 -13.46
C ALA A 296 -8.45 -16.05 -13.73
N VAL A 297 -8.43 -15.27 -14.81
CA VAL A 297 -9.55 -14.41 -15.22
C VAL A 297 -10.83 -15.21 -15.36
N ARG A 298 -10.78 -16.35 -16.05
CA ARG A 298 -11.95 -17.21 -16.25
C ARG A 298 -12.49 -17.78 -14.93
N LEU A 299 -11.61 -18.17 -14.01
CA LEU A 299 -12.02 -18.69 -12.70
C LEU A 299 -12.81 -17.64 -11.91
N HIS A 300 -12.31 -16.41 -11.85
CA HIS A 300 -12.99 -15.32 -11.14
C HIS A 300 -14.29 -14.93 -11.83
N GLU A 301 -14.35 -14.90 -13.16
CA GLU A 301 -15.58 -14.65 -13.92
C GLU A 301 -16.66 -15.73 -13.64
N VAL A 302 -16.27 -17.00 -13.60
CA VAL A 302 -17.21 -18.09 -13.25
C VAL A 302 -17.71 -17.92 -11.81
N THR A 303 -16.84 -17.49 -10.88
CA THR A 303 -17.24 -17.20 -9.50
C THR A 303 -18.26 -16.06 -9.45
N PHE A 304 -18.04 -14.98 -10.20
CA PHE A 304 -18.98 -13.88 -10.33
C PHE A 304 -20.34 -14.34 -10.88
N VAL A 305 -20.36 -15.08 -11.98
CA VAL A 305 -21.59 -15.59 -12.58
C VAL A 305 -22.37 -16.48 -11.61
N ASN A 306 -21.68 -17.35 -10.86
CA ASN A 306 -22.29 -18.18 -9.83
C ASN A 306 -22.88 -17.33 -8.71
N LYS A 307 -22.17 -16.29 -8.25
CA LYS A 307 -22.65 -15.36 -7.22
C LYS A 307 -23.93 -14.64 -7.66
N VAL A 308 -23.95 -14.10 -8.89
CA VAL A 308 -25.16 -13.49 -9.48
C VAL A 308 -26.34 -14.48 -9.48
N TYR A 309 -26.08 -15.71 -9.92
CA TYR A 309 -27.10 -16.75 -10.00
C TYR A 309 -27.64 -17.13 -8.62
N ASP A 310 -26.79 -17.31 -7.63
CA ASP A 310 -27.17 -17.69 -6.27
C ASP A 310 -27.95 -16.57 -5.58
N GLU A 311 -27.57 -15.30 -5.76
CA GLU A 311 -28.34 -14.17 -5.25
C GLU A 311 -29.74 -14.08 -5.89
N LEU A 312 -29.87 -14.26 -7.22
CA LEU A 312 -31.14 -14.24 -7.92
C LEU A 312 -32.08 -15.39 -7.51
N LEU A 313 -31.53 -16.52 -7.11
CA LEU A 313 -32.28 -17.65 -6.57
C LEU A 313 -32.61 -17.55 -5.09
N GLY A 314 -32.13 -16.48 -4.41
CA GLY A 314 -32.29 -16.33 -2.96
C GLY A 314 -31.49 -17.34 -2.15
N LYS A 315 -30.45 -17.93 -2.74
CA LYS A 315 -29.46 -18.73 -2.03
C LYS A 315 -28.48 -17.76 -1.37
N VAL A 316 -28.71 -17.45 -0.10
CA VAL A 316 -27.80 -16.63 0.70
C VAL A 316 -26.60 -17.49 1.09
N ASP A 317 -25.39 -16.94 1.00
CA ASP A 317 -24.20 -17.56 1.59
C ASP A 317 -24.52 -17.88 3.06
N GLY A 318 -24.30 -19.13 3.46
CA GLY A 318 -24.88 -19.77 4.65
C GLY A 318 -24.40 -19.24 6.01
N ASN A 319 -24.42 -17.93 6.23
CA ASN A 319 -24.18 -17.32 7.53
C ASN A 319 -25.29 -16.32 7.88
N GLN A 320 -26.56 -16.77 7.84
CA GLN A 320 -27.59 -16.10 8.63
C GLN A 320 -27.56 -16.71 10.03
N HIS A 321 -27.21 -15.91 11.02
CA HIS A 321 -27.65 -16.14 12.39
C HIS A 321 -29.15 -16.50 12.33
N VAL A 322 -29.47 -17.74 12.67
CA VAL A 322 -30.81 -18.14 12.99
C VAL A 322 -31.12 -17.42 14.30
N ASP A 323 -31.78 -16.26 14.19
CA ASP A 323 -32.46 -15.69 15.34
C ASP A 323 -33.48 -16.70 15.81
N GLY A 324 -33.17 -17.38 16.90
CA GLY A 324 -34.09 -18.26 17.57
C GLY A 324 -35.17 -17.42 18.26
N ASP A 325 -36.28 -17.29 17.57
CA ASP A 325 -37.56 -16.97 18.21
C ASP A 325 -38.48 -18.19 18.04
N GLY A 326 -38.69 -18.88 19.18
CA GLY A 326 -39.65 -19.99 19.30
C GLY A 326 -39.62 -20.59 20.69
#